data_7cb5f835a86d94a479f602021858c66f
#
_entry.id   7cb5f835a86d94a479f602021858c66f
#
_cell.length_a   1.000
_cell.length_b   1.000
_cell.length_c   1.000
_cell.angle_alpha   90.00
_cell.angle_beta   90.00
_cell.angle_gamma   90.00
#
_symmetry.space_group_name_H-M   'P 1'
#
loop_
_entity.id
_entity.type
_entity.pdbx_description
1 polymer ?
#
loop_
_entity_poly.entity_id
_entity_poly.type
_entity_poly.pdbx_seq_one_letter_code
_entity_poly.pdbx_strand_id
1 'polypeptide(L)'
;MPPLYRILRLALMVLSLFSLAPPALAQTTPPSGISVADRARELADARPWAGMIFAGSSVADGKLRDIVVAPWTGSWGDDTLLGGAASYRLARFWRFFMLDAEFGGAYRFGDTEGGEFWAAAYLRYDGFPWTNYVYTTLGLSMGPDYVTRLPRVERGTDAQPEANQSRVLNFFSPELTFALPSRPHQEIAIRYMHRSGIFGTFNGVWEGANSLVIGFRTRF
;
A
#
# COMPACT_ATOMS: atom_id res chain seq x y z
N MET A 1 14.50 -7.13 19.93
CA MET A 1 13.25 -7.89 19.74
C MET A 1 13.16 -8.23 18.26
N PRO A 2 12.77 -9.46 17.87
CA PRO A 2 12.72 -9.82 16.46
C PRO A 2 11.72 -8.93 15.70
N PRO A 3 12.05 -8.48 14.50
CA PRO A 3 11.27 -7.52 13.72
C PRO A 3 9.84 -7.99 13.44
N LEU A 4 9.61 -9.28 13.30
CA LEU A 4 8.29 -9.89 13.13
C LEU A 4 7.32 -9.54 14.28
N TYR A 5 7.82 -9.46 15.51
CA TYR A 5 7.03 -9.12 16.70
C TYR A 5 6.60 -7.65 16.70
N ARG A 6 7.42 -6.76 16.13
CA ARG A 6 7.06 -5.33 15.96
C ARG A 6 5.94 -5.17 14.94
N ILE A 7 6.03 -5.87 13.80
CA ILE A 7 4.99 -5.86 12.75
C ILE A 7 3.68 -6.45 13.28
N LEU A 8 3.75 -7.56 14.01
CA LEU A 8 2.57 -8.21 14.60
C LEU A 8 1.89 -7.30 15.65
N ARG A 9 2.64 -6.59 16.47
CA ARG A 9 2.09 -5.60 17.41
C ARG A 9 1.45 -4.41 16.71
N LEU A 10 2.08 -3.88 15.65
CA LEU A 10 1.53 -2.80 14.85
C LEU A 10 0.27 -3.24 14.11
N ALA A 11 0.26 -4.46 13.54
CA ALA A 11 -0.93 -5.04 12.91
C ALA A 11 -2.06 -5.24 13.93
N LEU A 12 -1.77 -5.72 15.14
CA LEU A 12 -2.74 -5.84 16.23
C LEU A 12 -3.25 -4.48 16.71
N MET A 13 -2.40 -3.46 16.75
CA MET A 13 -2.81 -2.09 17.11
C MET A 13 -3.70 -1.46 16.04
N VAL A 14 -3.43 -1.70 14.77
CA VAL A 14 -4.31 -1.30 13.66
C VAL A 14 -5.62 -2.08 13.70
N LEU A 15 -5.59 -3.38 13.98
CA LEU A 15 -6.79 -4.22 14.14
C LEU A 15 -7.64 -3.86 15.37
N SER A 16 -7.05 -3.41 16.47
CA SER A 16 -7.79 -3.00 17.67
C SER A 16 -8.62 -1.72 17.48
N LEU A 17 -8.26 -0.87 16.52
CA LEU A 17 -9.07 0.27 16.10
C LEU A 17 -10.39 -0.16 15.41
N PHE A 18 -10.51 -1.42 14.98
CA PHE A 18 -11.72 -1.99 14.39
C PHE A 18 -12.82 -2.32 15.40
N SER A 19 -12.50 -2.45 16.68
CA SER A 19 -13.47 -2.79 17.72
C SER A 19 -14.49 -1.68 18.01
N LEU A 20 -14.30 -0.50 17.41
CA LEU A 20 -15.19 0.66 17.55
C LEU A 20 -16.19 0.80 16.40
N ALA A 21 -16.31 -0.20 15.51
CA ALA A 21 -17.31 -0.16 14.44
C ALA A 21 -18.73 -0.33 15.04
N PRO A 22 -19.69 0.52 14.65
CA PRO A 22 -21.08 0.38 15.10
C PRO A 22 -21.68 -0.98 14.68
N PRO A 23 -22.67 -1.49 15.46
CA PRO A 23 -23.26 -2.80 15.24
C PRO A 23 -23.89 -2.92 13.84
N ALA A 24 -23.83 -4.13 13.32
CA ALA A 24 -24.27 -4.52 11.99
C ALA A 24 -25.64 -3.93 11.60
N LEU A 25 -25.64 -3.08 10.60
CA LEU A 25 -26.85 -2.86 9.82
C LEU A 25 -27.18 -4.17 9.11
N ALA A 26 -28.45 -4.57 9.22
CA ALA A 26 -29.00 -5.80 8.68
C ALA A 26 -28.52 -6.06 7.24
N GLN A 27 -28.12 -7.29 6.97
CA GLN A 27 -27.83 -7.75 5.61
C GLN A 27 -29.12 -7.62 4.80
N THR A 28 -29.23 -6.56 4.01
CA THR A 28 -30.27 -6.49 2.99
C THR A 28 -29.93 -7.54 1.93
N THR A 29 -30.78 -8.56 1.81
CA THR A 29 -30.73 -9.52 0.70
C THR A 29 -30.61 -8.74 -0.61
N PRO A 30 -29.64 -9.05 -1.50
CA PRO A 30 -29.53 -8.35 -2.77
C PRO A 30 -30.82 -8.49 -3.57
N PRO A 31 -31.25 -7.46 -4.29
CA PRO A 31 -32.39 -7.56 -5.20
C PRO A 31 -32.16 -8.73 -6.16
N SER A 32 -33.23 -9.50 -6.42
CA SER A 32 -33.20 -10.69 -7.27
C SER A 32 -32.58 -10.36 -8.63
N GLY A 33 -31.39 -10.92 -8.92
CA GLY A 33 -30.72 -10.81 -10.22
C GLY A 33 -29.30 -10.24 -10.22
N ILE A 34 -28.81 -9.61 -9.13
CA ILE A 34 -27.45 -9.07 -9.06
C ILE A 34 -26.55 -10.01 -8.25
N SER A 35 -25.37 -10.37 -8.78
CA SER A 35 -24.42 -11.20 -8.05
C SER A 35 -23.85 -10.45 -6.82
N VAL A 36 -23.42 -11.20 -5.78
CA VAL A 36 -22.75 -10.61 -4.61
C VAL A 36 -21.51 -9.80 -5.04
N ALA A 37 -20.74 -10.32 -6.01
CA ALA A 37 -19.58 -9.64 -6.55
C ALA A 37 -19.93 -8.31 -7.25
N ASP A 38 -21.00 -8.27 -8.05
CA ASP A 38 -21.41 -7.03 -8.72
C ASP A 38 -21.94 -6.00 -7.73
N ARG A 39 -22.67 -6.46 -6.71
CA ARG A 39 -23.14 -5.58 -5.63
C ARG A 39 -21.98 -5.01 -4.83
N ALA A 40 -20.95 -5.81 -4.54
CA ALA A 40 -19.74 -5.31 -3.87
C ALA A 40 -19.03 -4.22 -4.68
N ARG A 41 -18.89 -4.40 -6.00
CA ARG A 41 -18.31 -3.39 -6.90
C ARG A 41 -19.13 -2.11 -6.91
N GLU A 42 -20.45 -2.23 -7.05
CA GLU A 42 -21.36 -1.08 -7.02
C GLU A 42 -21.24 -0.27 -5.72
N LEU A 43 -21.20 -0.95 -4.57
CA LEU A 43 -21.02 -0.31 -3.27
C LEU A 43 -19.65 0.34 -3.10
N ALA A 44 -18.58 -0.24 -3.68
CA ALA A 44 -17.25 0.35 -3.67
C ALA A 44 -17.17 1.58 -4.59
N ASP A 45 -17.82 1.54 -5.76
CA ASP A 45 -17.80 2.63 -6.74
C ASP A 45 -18.68 3.82 -6.34
N ALA A 46 -19.70 3.58 -5.53
CA ALA A 46 -20.52 4.65 -4.97
C ALA A 46 -19.75 5.62 -4.05
N ARG A 47 -18.50 5.25 -3.67
CA ARG A 47 -17.63 6.00 -2.77
C ARG A 47 -16.29 6.29 -3.45
N PRO A 48 -16.15 7.42 -4.17
CA PRO A 48 -14.96 7.70 -4.96
C PRO A 48 -13.73 8.07 -4.11
N TRP A 49 -13.93 8.66 -2.94
CA TRP A 49 -12.85 9.01 -2.03
C TRP A 49 -12.45 7.83 -1.15
N ALA A 50 -11.17 7.71 -0.85
CA ALA A 50 -10.68 6.80 0.16
C ALA A 50 -9.57 7.44 1.00
N GLY A 51 -9.58 7.14 2.29
CA GLY A 51 -8.49 7.41 3.22
C GLY A 51 -7.84 6.11 3.67
N MET A 52 -6.53 6.09 3.82
CA MET A 52 -5.75 4.95 4.31
C MET A 52 -4.80 5.42 5.41
N ILE A 53 -4.70 4.62 6.46
CA ILE A 53 -3.61 4.70 7.44
C ILE A 53 -2.85 3.38 7.41
N PHE A 54 -1.54 3.42 7.60
CA PHE A 54 -0.72 2.22 7.54
C PHE A 54 0.50 2.31 8.44
N ALA A 55 1.05 1.15 8.76
CA ALA A 55 2.32 1.01 9.43
C ALA A 55 3.09 -0.17 8.82
N GLY A 56 4.42 -0.13 8.89
CA GLY A 56 5.25 -1.18 8.37
C GLY A 56 6.73 -1.02 8.68
N SER A 57 7.56 -1.76 7.96
CA SER A 57 9.00 -1.76 8.15
C SER A 57 9.73 -1.71 6.82
N SER A 58 10.92 -1.12 6.83
CA SER A 58 11.83 -1.18 5.70
C SER A 58 12.32 -2.62 5.47
N VAL A 59 12.71 -2.90 4.23
CA VAL A 59 13.30 -4.17 3.82
C VAL A 59 14.75 -3.87 3.43
N ALA A 60 15.71 -4.49 4.14
CA ALA A 60 17.14 -4.21 3.97
C ALA A 60 17.71 -4.85 2.70
N ASP A 61 17.36 -6.12 2.48
CA ASP A 61 17.80 -6.90 1.32
C ASP A 61 16.62 -7.66 0.75
N GLY A 62 16.34 -7.49 -0.52
CA GLY A 62 15.33 -8.30 -1.15
C GLY A 62 14.89 -7.72 -2.48
N LYS A 63 14.93 -8.58 -3.49
CA LYS A 63 14.26 -8.27 -4.74
C LYS A 63 12.75 -8.29 -4.49
N LEU A 64 12.03 -7.38 -5.10
CA LEU A 64 10.56 -7.31 -5.05
C LEU A 64 9.91 -8.70 -5.15
N ARG A 65 10.43 -9.56 -6.04
CA ARG A 65 9.96 -10.94 -6.24
C ARG A 65 10.01 -11.76 -4.95
N ASP A 66 11.11 -11.70 -4.21
CA ASP A 66 11.36 -12.58 -3.06
C ASP A 66 10.46 -12.19 -1.89
N ILE A 67 10.16 -10.90 -1.74
CA ILE A 67 9.29 -10.37 -0.69
C ILE A 67 7.81 -10.61 -1.01
N VAL A 68 7.40 -10.52 -2.27
CA VAL A 68 6.02 -10.80 -2.67
C VAL A 68 5.67 -12.28 -2.51
N VAL A 69 6.62 -13.18 -2.78
CA VAL A 69 6.40 -14.63 -2.72
C VAL A 69 6.60 -15.18 -1.31
N ALA A 70 7.56 -14.63 -0.57
CA ALA A 70 7.93 -15.14 0.76
C ALA A 70 8.38 -14.00 1.69
N PRO A 71 7.46 -13.12 2.13
CA PRO A 71 7.80 -11.93 2.93
C PRO A 71 8.52 -12.27 4.25
N TRP A 72 8.40 -13.51 4.73
CA TRP A 72 9.08 -14.00 5.95
C TRP A 72 10.55 -14.35 5.75
N THR A 73 11.05 -14.43 4.50
CA THR A 73 12.44 -14.72 4.17
C THR A 73 13.29 -13.48 3.96
N GLY A 74 12.67 -12.30 3.86
CA GLY A 74 13.36 -11.03 3.67
C GLY A 74 14.14 -10.58 4.91
N SER A 75 15.28 -9.95 4.69
CA SER A 75 15.99 -9.22 5.75
C SER A 75 15.23 -7.92 6.00
N TRP A 76 14.73 -7.76 7.22
CA TRP A 76 14.03 -6.56 7.64
C TRP A 76 15.04 -5.48 8.05
N GLY A 77 14.79 -4.26 7.60
CA GLY A 77 15.56 -3.10 8.03
C GLY A 77 15.12 -2.58 9.40
N ASP A 78 15.88 -1.64 9.93
CA ASP A 78 15.63 -1.05 11.24
C ASP A 78 14.65 0.12 11.23
N ASP A 79 14.23 0.58 10.04
CA ASP A 79 13.26 1.66 9.92
C ASP A 79 11.83 1.13 10.06
N THR A 80 11.05 1.79 10.90
CA THR A 80 9.60 1.64 10.99
C THR A 80 8.93 2.80 10.25
N LEU A 81 7.88 2.52 9.49
CA LEU A 81 7.09 3.53 8.79
C LEU A 81 5.70 3.65 9.39
N LEU A 82 5.24 4.89 9.55
CA LEU A 82 3.87 5.22 9.87
C LEU A 82 3.39 6.30 8.90
N GLY A 83 2.23 6.11 8.30
CA GLY A 83 1.77 7.04 7.29
C GLY A 83 0.29 6.94 6.95
N GLY A 84 -0.10 7.74 5.97
CA GLY A 84 -1.45 7.76 5.43
C GLY A 84 -1.49 8.23 3.99
N ALA A 85 -2.60 7.94 3.34
CA ALA A 85 -2.87 8.37 1.97
C ALA A 85 -4.34 8.72 1.78
N ALA A 86 -4.60 9.64 0.87
CA ALA A 86 -5.92 9.93 0.34
C ALA A 86 -5.94 9.59 -1.14
N SER A 87 -6.99 8.95 -1.61
CA SER A 87 -7.16 8.63 -3.02
C SER A 87 -8.56 8.95 -3.53
N TYR A 88 -8.65 9.21 -4.82
CA TYR A 88 -9.89 9.50 -5.52
C TYR A 88 -10.01 8.62 -6.76
N ARG A 89 -11.15 7.95 -6.93
CA ARG A 89 -11.49 7.17 -8.11
C ARG A 89 -11.76 8.09 -9.29
N LEU A 90 -10.87 8.05 -10.29
CA LEU A 90 -11.00 8.83 -11.51
C LEU A 90 -11.93 8.14 -12.52
N ALA A 91 -11.78 6.80 -12.66
CA ALA A 91 -12.55 6.04 -13.62
C ALA A 91 -12.63 4.55 -13.27
N ARG A 92 -13.69 3.88 -13.74
CA ARG A 92 -13.74 2.42 -13.93
C ARG A 92 -13.88 2.14 -15.41
N PHE A 93 -13.15 1.16 -15.92
CA PHE A 93 -13.20 0.75 -17.31
C PHE A 93 -13.07 -0.78 -17.45
N TRP A 94 -13.52 -1.30 -18.57
CA TRP A 94 -13.55 -2.75 -18.82
C TRP A 94 -14.07 -3.60 -17.65
N ARG A 95 -15.11 -3.10 -16.97
CA ARG A 95 -15.79 -3.72 -15.83
C ARG A 95 -14.94 -3.92 -14.58
N PHE A 96 -13.68 -4.37 -14.69
CA PHE A 96 -12.85 -4.81 -13.58
C PHE A 96 -11.65 -3.90 -13.27
N PHE A 97 -11.37 -2.94 -14.14
CA PHE A 97 -10.23 -2.04 -13.97
C PHE A 97 -10.67 -0.68 -13.47
N MET A 98 -9.85 -0.12 -12.62
CA MET A 98 -10.10 1.18 -12.01
C MET A 98 -8.82 2.01 -12.05
N LEU A 99 -8.96 3.30 -12.24
CA LEU A 99 -7.89 4.28 -12.13
C LEU A 99 -8.19 5.19 -10.94
N ASP A 100 -7.28 5.21 -9.97
CA ASP A 100 -7.34 6.10 -8.81
C ASP A 100 -6.15 7.07 -8.87
N ALA A 101 -6.36 8.35 -8.48
CA ALA A 101 -5.28 9.25 -8.12
C ALA A 101 -5.06 9.14 -6.61
N GLU A 102 -3.79 9.10 -6.17
CA GLU A 102 -3.45 9.02 -4.75
C GLU A 102 -2.39 10.06 -4.40
N PHE A 103 -2.54 10.66 -3.23
CA PHE A 103 -1.54 11.47 -2.56
C PHE A 103 -1.32 10.92 -1.16
N GLY A 104 -0.07 10.76 -0.75
CA GLY A 104 0.23 10.19 0.56
C GLY A 104 1.53 10.69 1.16
N GLY A 105 1.72 10.35 2.43
CA GLY A 105 2.94 10.62 3.17
C GLY A 105 3.16 9.63 4.29
N ALA A 106 4.43 9.43 4.62
CA ALA A 106 4.87 8.58 5.72
C ALA A 106 6.02 9.25 6.47
N TYR A 107 6.20 8.86 7.72
CA TYR A 107 7.39 9.18 8.48
C TYR A 107 8.14 7.88 8.82
N ARG A 108 9.45 7.90 8.63
CA ARG A 108 10.37 6.83 8.98
C ARG A 108 10.97 7.12 10.34
N PHE A 109 11.00 6.11 11.20
CA PHE A 109 11.62 6.11 12.52
C PHE A 109 12.69 5.01 12.53
N GLY A 110 13.86 5.29 12.99
CA GLY A 110 14.94 4.32 13.08
C GLY A 110 16.27 4.86 12.53
N ASP A 111 16.96 4.08 11.71
CA ASP A 111 18.24 4.46 11.10
C ASP A 111 18.12 5.68 10.17
N THR A 112 16.92 5.85 9.58
CA THR A 112 16.59 7.03 8.78
C THR A 112 15.37 7.73 9.36
N GLU A 113 15.58 8.82 10.06
CA GLU A 113 14.46 9.67 10.48
C GLU A 113 14.14 10.68 9.38
N GLY A 114 12.91 10.64 8.85
CA GLY A 114 12.50 11.56 7.80
C GLY A 114 11.12 11.29 7.21
N GLY A 115 10.60 12.32 6.55
CA GLY A 115 9.33 12.23 5.82
C GLY A 115 9.52 11.70 4.40
N GLU A 116 8.51 11.00 3.91
CA GLU A 116 8.36 10.53 2.54
C GLU A 116 6.99 10.96 2.04
N PHE A 117 6.89 11.48 0.81
CA PHE A 117 5.66 12.00 0.22
C PHE A 117 5.57 11.57 -1.23
N TRP A 118 4.38 11.17 -1.68
CA TRP A 118 4.16 10.77 -3.07
C TRP A 118 2.84 11.29 -3.61
N ALA A 119 2.81 11.40 -4.95
CA ALA A 119 1.59 11.54 -5.72
C ALA A 119 1.63 10.50 -6.83
N ALA A 120 0.61 9.65 -6.94
CA ALA A 120 0.65 8.51 -7.85
C ALA A 120 -0.70 8.24 -8.52
N ALA A 121 -0.64 7.70 -9.73
CA ALA A 121 -1.76 7.02 -10.35
C ALA A 121 -1.73 5.54 -9.98
N TYR A 122 -2.86 4.99 -9.57
CA TYR A 122 -3.05 3.56 -9.30
C TYR A 122 -3.94 2.94 -10.36
N LEU A 123 -3.43 1.95 -11.07
CA LEU A 123 -4.24 1.01 -11.84
C LEU A 123 -4.64 -0.14 -10.91
N ARG A 124 -5.95 -0.39 -10.76
CA ARG A 124 -6.48 -1.45 -9.90
C ARG A 124 -7.32 -2.44 -10.68
N TYR A 125 -7.34 -3.67 -10.21
CA TYR A 125 -8.14 -4.77 -10.75
C TYR A 125 -8.91 -5.48 -9.64
N ASP A 126 -10.22 -5.76 -9.86
CA ASP A 126 -11.11 -6.44 -8.89
C ASP A 126 -11.88 -7.64 -9.49
N GLY A 127 -11.44 -8.15 -10.63
CA GLY A 127 -12.10 -9.24 -11.36
C GLY A 127 -11.76 -10.65 -10.86
N PHE A 128 -11.49 -10.82 -9.56
CA PHE A 128 -11.13 -12.14 -9.00
C PHE A 128 -12.33 -13.09 -8.91
N PRO A 129 -12.13 -14.39 -9.19
CA PRO A 129 -13.23 -15.37 -9.20
C PRO A 129 -13.84 -15.60 -7.81
N TRP A 130 -13.11 -15.32 -6.74
CA TRP A 130 -13.57 -15.46 -5.35
C TRP A 130 -14.23 -14.21 -4.75
N THR A 131 -14.51 -13.18 -5.55
CA THR A 131 -15.11 -11.90 -5.09
C THR A 131 -16.45 -12.09 -4.37
N ASN A 132 -17.16 -13.17 -4.61
CA ASN A 132 -18.38 -13.51 -3.85
C ASN A 132 -18.11 -13.80 -2.36
N TYR A 133 -16.87 -14.17 -2.01
CA TYR A 133 -16.48 -14.52 -0.64
C TYR A 133 -15.60 -13.43 -0.02
N VAL A 134 -14.65 -12.92 -0.78
CA VAL A 134 -13.72 -11.86 -0.36
C VAL A 134 -13.56 -10.88 -1.51
N TYR A 135 -13.95 -9.64 -1.29
CA TYR A 135 -13.70 -8.56 -2.24
C TYR A 135 -12.21 -8.22 -2.20
N THR A 136 -11.52 -8.54 -3.27
CA THR A 136 -10.07 -8.38 -3.40
C THR A 136 -9.76 -7.37 -4.49
N THR A 137 -8.80 -6.46 -4.26
CA THR A 137 -8.24 -5.65 -5.34
C THR A 137 -6.72 -5.80 -5.41
N LEU A 138 -6.19 -5.88 -6.62
CA LEU A 138 -4.77 -5.75 -6.91
C LEU A 138 -4.53 -4.36 -7.49
N GLY A 139 -3.61 -3.61 -6.93
CA GLY A 139 -3.22 -2.28 -7.39
C GLY A 139 -1.75 -2.20 -7.76
N LEU A 140 -1.43 -1.41 -8.78
CA LEU A 140 -0.08 -1.02 -9.16
C LEU A 140 -0.05 0.49 -9.33
N SER A 141 0.92 1.14 -8.70
CA SER A 141 1.07 2.61 -8.79
C SER A 141 2.31 3.02 -9.56
N MET A 142 2.26 4.25 -10.06
CA MET A 142 3.41 4.96 -10.57
C MET A 142 3.22 6.47 -10.34
N GLY A 143 4.31 7.14 -9.94
CA GLY A 143 4.29 8.59 -9.75
C GLY A 143 5.53 9.12 -9.04
N PRO A 144 5.69 10.44 -8.87
CA PRO A 144 6.79 11.02 -8.13
C PRO A 144 6.73 10.70 -6.65
N ASP A 145 7.91 10.46 -6.07
CA ASP A 145 8.19 10.26 -4.66
C ASP A 145 9.28 11.22 -4.20
N TYR A 146 9.08 11.85 -3.06
CA TYR A 146 10.04 12.76 -2.43
C TYR A 146 10.32 12.35 -1.00
N VAL A 147 11.61 12.32 -0.62
CA VAL A 147 12.04 12.11 0.77
C VAL A 147 12.76 13.32 1.33
N THR A 148 12.49 13.66 2.58
CA THR A 148 13.20 14.76 3.26
C THR A 148 14.63 14.36 3.64
N ARG A 149 14.89 13.06 3.84
CA ARG A 149 16.19 12.46 4.10
C ARG A 149 16.31 11.14 3.33
N LEU A 150 17.44 10.94 2.68
CA LEU A 150 17.69 9.70 1.93
C LEU A 150 17.68 8.49 2.89
N PRO A 151 16.96 7.43 2.57
CA PRO A 151 17.05 6.16 3.27
C PRO A 151 18.48 5.63 3.32
N ARG A 152 18.83 4.94 4.40
CA ARG A 152 20.21 4.44 4.60
C ARG A 152 20.69 3.57 3.43
N VAL A 153 19.83 2.71 2.93
CA VAL A 153 20.15 1.83 1.78
C VAL A 153 20.51 2.58 0.50
N GLU A 154 20.06 3.84 0.36
CA GLU A 154 20.33 4.68 -0.80
C GLU A 154 21.56 5.57 -0.63
N ARG A 155 22.14 5.63 0.56
CA ARG A 155 23.33 6.43 0.84
C ARG A 155 24.64 5.68 0.59
N GLY A 156 24.58 4.34 0.48
CA GLY A 156 25.75 3.49 0.49
C GLY A 156 26.42 3.45 1.86
N THR A 157 27.66 2.99 1.90
CA THR A 157 28.51 2.99 3.09
C THR A 157 29.57 4.08 3.01
N ASP A 158 30.20 4.46 4.13
CA ASP A 158 31.31 5.40 4.15
C ASP A 158 32.48 4.95 3.27
N ALA A 159 32.66 3.62 3.10
CA ALA A 159 33.68 3.03 2.24
C ALA A 159 33.28 2.95 0.76
N GLN A 160 31.98 2.88 0.48
CA GLN A 160 31.39 2.80 -0.86
C GLN A 160 30.12 3.64 -0.91
N PRO A 161 30.23 4.97 -1.01
CA PRO A 161 29.06 5.83 -1.16
C PRO A 161 28.38 5.56 -2.51
N GLU A 162 27.06 5.53 -2.50
CA GLU A 162 26.30 5.43 -3.75
C GLU A 162 26.63 6.60 -4.67
N ALA A 163 26.99 6.28 -5.91
CA ALA A 163 27.48 7.29 -6.88
C ALA A 163 26.39 8.29 -7.26
N ASN A 164 25.14 7.85 -7.29
CA ASN A 164 23.98 8.66 -7.67
C ASN A 164 22.92 8.60 -6.57
N GLN A 165 22.56 9.76 -6.06
CA GLN A 165 21.56 9.90 -4.99
C GLN A 165 20.52 10.93 -5.41
N SER A 166 19.25 10.65 -5.09
CA SER A 166 18.18 11.60 -5.38
C SER A 166 17.09 11.56 -4.30
N ARG A 167 16.65 12.73 -3.88
CA ARG A 167 15.47 12.85 -3.02
C ARG A 167 14.16 12.66 -3.79
N VAL A 168 14.18 12.85 -5.09
CA VAL A 168 13.01 12.63 -5.96
C VAL A 168 13.27 11.42 -6.83
N LEU A 169 12.45 10.39 -6.65
CA LEU A 169 12.46 9.15 -7.43
C LEU A 169 11.04 8.81 -7.89
N ASN A 170 10.87 7.64 -8.48
CA ASN A 170 9.56 7.10 -8.82
C ASN A 170 9.02 6.25 -7.67
N PHE A 171 7.76 6.47 -7.31
CA PHE A 171 6.97 5.64 -6.42
C PHE A 171 6.31 4.53 -7.21
N PHE A 172 6.73 3.29 -6.98
CA PHE A 172 6.10 2.10 -7.53
C PHE A 172 5.60 1.23 -6.38
N SER A 173 4.30 0.97 -6.32
CA SER A 173 3.74 0.29 -5.16
C SER A 173 2.68 -0.73 -5.56
N PRO A 174 3.04 -2.02 -5.66
CA PRO A 174 2.06 -3.10 -5.66
C PRO A 174 1.28 -3.13 -4.35
N GLU A 175 -0.03 -3.31 -4.46
CA GLU A 175 -0.94 -3.36 -3.32
C GLU A 175 -1.99 -4.47 -3.52
N LEU A 176 -2.24 -5.24 -2.48
CA LEU A 176 -3.40 -6.14 -2.38
C LEU A 176 -4.32 -5.63 -1.29
N THR A 177 -5.62 -5.58 -1.57
CA THR A 177 -6.61 -5.27 -0.55
C THR A 177 -7.65 -6.36 -0.42
N PHE A 178 -8.17 -6.50 0.78
CA PHE A 178 -9.18 -7.49 1.13
C PHE A 178 -10.29 -6.84 1.95
N ALA A 179 -11.54 -7.13 1.58
CA ALA A 179 -12.72 -6.66 2.29
C ALA A 179 -13.83 -7.72 2.28
N LEU A 180 -14.80 -7.57 3.17
CA LEU A 180 -16.03 -8.35 3.08
C LEU A 180 -16.85 -7.82 1.88
N PRO A 181 -17.47 -8.68 1.06
CA PRO A 181 -18.31 -8.25 -0.05
C PRO A 181 -19.51 -7.38 0.39
N SER A 182 -19.98 -7.56 1.64
CA SER A 182 -21.02 -6.72 2.25
C SER A 182 -20.52 -5.35 2.71
N ARG A 183 -19.20 -5.18 2.85
CA ARG A 183 -18.53 -3.94 3.30
C ARG A 183 -17.27 -3.66 2.46
N PRO A 184 -17.37 -3.57 1.13
CA PRO A 184 -16.22 -3.42 0.24
C PRO A 184 -15.51 -2.09 0.39
N HIS A 185 -16.10 -1.16 1.14
CA HIS A 185 -15.54 0.14 1.47
C HIS A 185 -14.61 0.13 2.69
N GLN A 186 -14.45 -1.02 3.38
CA GLN A 186 -13.55 -1.20 4.54
C GLN A 186 -12.54 -2.28 4.18
N GLU A 187 -11.34 -1.89 3.84
CA GLU A 187 -10.33 -2.75 3.25
C GLU A 187 -9.10 -2.86 4.16
N ILE A 188 -8.58 -4.08 4.34
CA ILE A 188 -7.21 -4.29 4.80
C ILE A 188 -6.32 -4.24 3.58
N ALA A 189 -5.28 -3.43 3.61
CA ALA A 189 -4.32 -3.29 2.53
C ALA A 189 -2.95 -3.84 2.94
N ILE A 190 -2.34 -4.61 2.06
CA ILE A 190 -0.94 -5.00 2.14
C ILE A 190 -0.25 -4.32 0.97
N ARG A 191 0.71 -3.46 1.27
CA ARG A 191 1.36 -2.61 0.27
C ARG A 191 2.86 -2.77 0.36
N TYR A 192 3.49 -3.00 -0.79
CA TYR A 192 4.93 -2.91 -0.94
C TYR A 192 5.27 -1.55 -1.54
N MET A 193 5.90 -0.69 -0.74
CA MET A 193 6.33 0.62 -1.19
C MET A 193 7.75 0.50 -1.72
N HIS A 194 7.94 0.80 -2.99
CA HIS A 194 9.24 0.78 -3.67
C HIS A 194 9.46 2.13 -4.33
N ARG A 195 10.56 2.75 -3.98
CA ARG A 195 11.04 3.92 -4.69
C ARG A 195 12.27 3.57 -5.52
N SER A 196 12.34 4.02 -6.75
CA SER A 196 13.44 3.71 -7.66
C SER A 196 13.66 4.78 -8.71
N GLY A 197 14.86 4.78 -9.28
CA GLY A 197 15.20 5.65 -10.40
C GLY A 197 14.79 5.12 -11.77
N ILE A 198 13.99 4.04 -11.85
CA ILE A 198 13.57 3.39 -13.10
C ILE A 198 14.79 3.15 -14.03
N PHE A 199 15.66 2.22 -13.61
CA PHE A 199 16.86 1.85 -14.39
C PHE A 199 17.75 3.03 -14.76
N GLY A 200 17.92 3.99 -13.83
CA GLY A 200 18.76 5.17 -14.05
C GLY A 200 18.07 6.35 -14.74
N THR A 201 16.80 6.22 -15.13
CA THR A 201 16.05 7.31 -15.80
C THR A 201 15.92 8.55 -14.90
N PHE A 202 15.73 8.35 -13.58
CA PHE A 202 15.70 9.42 -12.60
C PHE A 202 17.09 9.60 -11.97
N ASN A 203 17.78 10.68 -12.37
CA ASN A 203 19.07 11.11 -11.81
C ASN A 203 20.15 10.02 -11.78
N GLY A 204 20.10 9.03 -12.66
CA GLY A 204 21.06 7.92 -12.72
C GLY A 204 20.94 6.90 -11.57
N VAL A 205 19.91 7.00 -10.73
CA VAL A 205 19.66 6.04 -9.64
C VAL A 205 19.03 4.77 -10.21
N TRP A 206 19.54 3.60 -9.84
CA TRP A 206 19.00 2.32 -10.31
C TRP A 206 18.00 1.72 -9.36
N GLU A 207 18.35 1.61 -8.10
CA GLU A 207 17.53 1.03 -7.05
C GLU A 207 17.31 2.05 -5.92
N GLY A 208 16.27 1.84 -5.14
CA GLY A 208 15.94 2.67 -4.00
C GLY A 208 15.40 1.85 -2.84
N ALA A 209 14.86 2.53 -1.85
CA ALA A 209 14.37 1.92 -0.63
C ALA A 209 13.08 1.13 -0.85
N ASN A 210 12.96 0.05 -0.09
CA ASN A 210 11.81 -0.83 -0.07
C ASN A 210 11.18 -0.85 1.32
N SER A 211 9.85 -0.94 1.38
CA SER A 211 9.12 -1.11 2.64
C SER A 211 7.87 -1.94 2.43
N LEU A 212 7.56 -2.81 3.38
CA LEU A 212 6.28 -3.52 3.43
C LEU A 212 5.42 -2.91 4.53
N VAL A 213 4.21 -2.51 4.16
CA VAL A 213 3.26 -1.89 5.09
C VAL A 213 1.92 -2.61 5.05
N ILE A 214 1.25 -2.60 6.19
CA ILE A 214 -0.13 -3.07 6.34
C ILE A 214 -0.96 -1.88 6.79
N GLY A 215 -2.12 -1.69 6.17
CA GLY A 215 -2.99 -0.56 6.46
C GLY A 215 -4.46 -0.91 6.44
N PHE A 216 -5.22 0.07 6.91
CA PHE A 216 -6.66 0.10 6.79
C PHE A 216 -7.05 1.23 5.85
N ARG A 217 -7.86 0.90 4.85
CA ARG A 217 -8.43 1.86 3.91
C ARG A 217 -9.95 1.88 4.04
N THR A 218 -10.52 3.08 4.14
CA THR A 218 -11.96 3.29 4.09
C THR A 218 -12.34 4.18 2.93
N ARG A 219 -13.43 3.84 2.23
CA ARG A 219 -14.03 4.64 1.15
C ARG A 219 -15.27 5.38 1.64
N PHE A 220 -15.46 6.60 1.17
CA PHE A 220 -16.57 7.50 1.54
C PHE A 220 -16.98 8.41 0.38
#